data_25ff90fa8cf95be9e83c00b7653a6394
#
_entry.id   25ff90fa8cf95be9e83c00b7653a6394
#
_cell.length_a   1.000
_cell.length_b   1.000
_cell.length_c   1.000
_cell.angle_alpha   90.00
_cell.angle_beta   90.00
_cell.angle_gamma   90.00
#
_symmetry.space_group_name_H-M   'P 1'
#
loop_
_entity.id
_entity.type
_entity.pdbx_description
1 polymer ?
#
loop_
_entity_poly.entity_id
_entity_poly.type
_entity_poly.pdbx_seq_one_letter_code
_entity_poly.pdbx_strand_id
1 'polypeptide(L)'
;MNPVSGLAACICRSKEDILSKILWQMIRRAPFGFHLYTQQVASTYSIGEHSAKVGACLRFLSEAPPIPLHGEIYAPENFDVHKLVRKLLNRRFEAAAEDLGSVDGAYSIVVAGEEEMILIRDHIGQKPLYYVQKPELIAAATEGNALELLGFEAEAAPKNAILYLSYGERRVYKIPEIRDEGMVDDLDEAAKHVLTLLRASVEARLKKAGRVALGFSGGLDSTLLAKIASDLKGIKVFCLGLEGSRDLVWGAKAADLLGLDAEICKVDAKDVEEACNRLLAYRSFNTLDLSIGVGVELLARRVRGKGYQNLMLGQLADELFGGHMRYQRTLLSKGLEAAQNLMIEDVLLAERGLERDEYASAPYVDLSLPYASKPLVNYALNIHPRLKVDERRRKMVLRRVAEMLDLPEEIVEAPKKALQYSSGIAKVIRQQML
;
A
#
# COMPACT_ATOMS: atom_id res chain seq x y z
N MET A 1 6.09 13.60 -16.26
CA MET A 1 6.47 13.67 -14.83
C MET A 1 6.57 12.26 -14.31
N ASN A 2 7.59 11.94 -13.52
CA ASN A 2 7.68 10.63 -12.89
C ASN A 2 6.63 10.52 -11.80
N PRO A 3 5.74 9.51 -11.83
CA PRO A 3 4.66 9.35 -10.85
C PRO A 3 5.15 8.80 -9.52
N VAL A 4 6.39 8.33 -9.48
CA VAL A 4 6.92 7.58 -8.34
C VAL A 4 7.63 8.52 -7.39
N SER A 5 7.16 8.59 -6.15
CA SER A 5 7.73 9.42 -5.11
C SER A 5 8.37 8.60 -3.99
N GLY A 6 9.40 9.13 -3.42
CA GLY A 6 9.98 8.68 -2.17
C GLY A 6 10.30 9.89 -1.32
N LEU A 7 10.35 9.72 -0.01
CA LEU A 7 10.58 10.80 0.95
C LEU A 7 11.80 10.50 1.79
N ALA A 8 12.66 11.49 1.98
CA ALA A 8 13.73 11.44 2.96
C ALA A 8 13.83 12.79 3.69
N ALA A 9 14.17 12.75 4.97
CA ALA A 9 14.43 13.92 5.80
C ALA A 9 15.59 13.64 6.75
N CYS A 10 16.33 14.70 7.10
CA CYS A 10 17.43 14.59 8.04
C CYS A 10 17.58 15.89 8.84
N ILE A 11 17.73 15.75 10.15
CA ILE A 11 18.17 16.79 11.07
C ILE A 11 19.47 16.27 11.70
N CYS A 12 20.59 16.98 11.44
CA CYS A 12 21.90 16.52 11.87
C CYS A 12 22.72 17.67 12.43
N ARG A 13 23.38 17.45 13.59
CA ARG A 13 24.30 18.39 14.22
C ARG A 13 25.69 18.40 13.59
N SER A 14 26.00 17.35 12.81
CA SER A 14 27.26 17.27 12.08
C SER A 14 27.21 18.05 10.76
N LYS A 15 28.40 18.38 10.21
CA LYS A 15 28.51 18.99 8.87
C LYS A 15 28.34 17.97 7.74
N GLU A 16 28.11 16.71 8.06
CA GLU A 16 27.99 15.64 7.09
C GLU A 16 26.64 15.70 6.33
N ASP A 17 26.68 15.61 5.01
CA ASP A 17 25.48 15.60 4.18
C ASP A 17 24.84 14.20 4.11
N ILE A 18 24.24 13.80 5.23
CA ILE A 18 23.56 12.50 5.37
C ILE A 18 22.34 12.44 4.47
N LEU A 19 21.61 13.53 4.30
CA LEU A 19 20.40 13.56 3.45
C LEU A 19 20.71 13.18 2.00
N SER A 20 21.75 13.76 1.40
CA SER A 20 22.16 13.39 0.03
C SER A 20 22.55 11.93 -0.08
N LYS A 21 23.20 11.38 0.95
CA LYS A 21 23.54 9.95 0.99
C LYS A 21 22.29 9.07 1.03
N ILE A 22 21.27 9.41 1.87
CA ILE A 22 20.00 8.70 1.93
C ILE A 22 19.30 8.75 0.57
N LEU A 23 19.18 9.96 -0.01
CA LEU A 23 18.53 10.16 -1.31
C LEU A 23 19.21 9.38 -2.43
N TRP A 24 20.55 9.29 -2.40
CA TRP A 24 21.29 8.49 -3.36
C TRP A 24 20.94 7.00 -3.26
N GLN A 25 20.76 6.46 -2.05
CA GLN A 25 20.33 5.08 -1.86
C GLN A 25 18.89 4.83 -2.35
N MET A 26 18.07 5.88 -2.38
CA MET A 26 16.68 5.79 -2.86
C MET A 26 16.54 5.98 -4.38
N ILE A 27 17.63 6.21 -5.11
CA ILE A 27 17.60 6.58 -6.55
C ILE A 27 16.92 5.52 -7.42
N ARG A 28 16.88 4.26 -7.00
CA ARG A 28 16.18 3.19 -7.71
C ARG A 28 14.66 3.47 -7.92
N ARG A 29 14.06 4.32 -7.08
CA ARG A 29 12.65 4.73 -7.22
C ARG A 29 12.40 5.62 -8.44
N ALA A 30 13.45 6.10 -9.09
CA ALA A 30 13.37 7.01 -10.22
C ALA A 30 14.20 6.52 -11.42
N PRO A 31 13.97 5.30 -11.93
CA PRO A 31 14.79 4.71 -13.00
C PRO A 31 14.70 5.47 -14.33
N PHE A 32 13.71 6.33 -14.50
CA PHE A 32 13.50 7.15 -15.71
C PHE A 32 13.91 8.61 -15.54
N GLY A 33 14.73 8.90 -14.52
CA GLY A 33 15.12 10.25 -14.14
C GLY A 33 14.30 10.80 -12.97
N PHE A 34 14.91 11.66 -12.19
CA PHE A 34 14.27 12.25 -11.00
C PHE A 34 14.52 13.75 -10.92
N HIS A 35 13.58 14.45 -10.30
CA HIS A 35 13.78 15.80 -9.85
C HIS A 35 14.00 15.78 -8.34
N LEU A 36 15.18 16.19 -7.91
CA LEU A 36 15.47 16.36 -6.51
C LEU A 36 14.97 17.73 -6.08
N TYR A 37 14.01 17.77 -5.20
CA TYR A 37 13.63 18.99 -4.51
C TYR A 37 14.20 18.94 -3.09
N THR A 38 15.11 19.86 -2.78
CA THR A 38 15.61 20.04 -1.42
C THR A 38 15.07 21.36 -0.89
N GLN A 39 14.27 21.31 0.15
CA GLN A 39 13.90 22.49 0.93
C GLN A 39 14.83 22.55 2.12
N GLN A 40 15.64 23.60 2.18
CA GLN A 40 16.35 23.94 3.39
C GLN A 40 15.34 24.59 4.34
N VAL A 41 14.92 23.85 5.36
CA VAL A 41 14.19 24.40 6.49
C VAL A 41 15.24 25.04 7.41
N ALA A 42 15.87 26.08 6.92
CA ALA A 42 16.64 26.96 7.77
C ALA A 42 16.04 28.35 7.60
N SER A 43 15.46 28.84 8.66
CA SER A 43 15.54 30.25 8.89
C SER A 43 16.99 30.65 8.72
N THR A 44 17.25 31.75 8.03
CA THR A 44 18.52 32.40 7.82
C THR A 44 19.20 32.85 9.14
N TYR A 45 19.24 32.03 10.14
CA TYR A 45 20.01 32.23 11.35
C TYR A 45 21.20 31.32 11.32
N SER A 46 22.29 31.84 10.81
CA SER A 46 23.64 31.32 11.03
C SER A 46 24.03 31.43 12.50
N ILE A 47 23.45 30.61 13.34
CA ILE A 47 23.94 30.40 14.69
C ILE A 47 24.14 28.89 14.81
N GLY A 48 25.36 28.46 14.50
CA GLY A 48 25.97 27.24 14.96
C GLY A 48 25.36 25.95 14.42
N GLU A 49 26.16 25.22 13.70
CA GLU A 49 26.27 23.75 13.65
C GLU A 49 25.07 22.88 13.25
N HIS A 50 23.85 23.39 13.05
CA HIS A 50 22.68 22.56 12.73
C HIS A 50 22.12 22.88 11.36
N SER A 51 21.89 21.87 10.54
CA SER A 51 21.14 22.01 9.30
C SER A 51 19.98 21.01 9.24
N ALA A 52 18.75 21.51 9.15
CA ALA A 52 17.59 20.69 8.81
C ALA A 52 17.40 20.70 7.30
N LYS A 53 17.41 19.53 6.66
CA LYS A 53 17.16 19.41 5.23
C LYS A 53 16.05 18.38 5.01
N VAL A 54 15.05 18.76 4.25
CA VAL A 54 14.00 17.86 3.76
C VAL A 54 14.21 17.68 2.27
N GLY A 55 14.51 16.48 1.86
CA GLY A 55 14.62 16.11 0.46
C GLY A 55 13.54 15.14 0.07
N ALA A 56 12.91 15.38 -1.06
CA ALA A 56 11.87 14.52 -1.54
C ALA A 56 11.95 14.31 -3.03
N CYS A 57 11.76 13.08 -3.46
CA CYS A 57 11.25 12.80 -4.79
C CYS A 57 9.73 13.03 -4.73
N LEU A 58 9.28 14.28 -4.89
CA LEU A 58 7.92 14.68 -4.59
C LEU A 58 7.04 14.79 -5.82
N ARG A 59 5.79 14.37 -5.63
CA ARG A 59 4.64 14.83 -6.40
C ARG A 59 4.14 16.12 -5.76
N PHE A 60 4.19 17.24 -6.50
CA PHE A 60 3.64 18.51 -6.02
C PHE A 60 2.12 18.48 -6.02
N LEU A 61 1.51 18.85 -4.90
CA LEU A 61 0.06 18.98 -4.78
C LEU A 61 -0.45 20.41 -5.03
N SER A 62 0.41 21.45 -5.04
CA SER A 62 0.01 22.84 -5.31
C SER A 62 1.19 23.80 -5.43
N GLU A 63 0.92 25.09 -5.78
CA GLU A 63 1.88 26.22 -5.82
C GLU A 63 2.42 26.68 -4.45
N ALA A 64 1.93 26.10 -3.35
CA ALA A 64 2.42 26.36 -2.00
C ALA A 64 3.70 25.56 -1.72
N PRO A 65 4.52 25.95 -0.69
CA PRO A 65 5.72 25.20 -0.35
C PRO A 65 5.39 23.72 -0.16
N PRO A 66 6.22 22.83 -0.72
CA PRO A 66 5.90 21.41 -0.75
C PRO A 66 5.77 20.84 0.65
N ILE A 67 4.64 20.21 0.91
CA ILE A 67 4.47 19.39 2.11
C ILE A 67 5.13 18.06 1.81
N PRO A 68 6.03 17.57 2.67
CA PRO A 68 6.65 16.27 2.50
C PRO A 68 5.63 15.14 2.73
N LEU A 69 4.83 14.87 1.71
CA LEU A 69 3.81 13.83 1.66
C LEU A 69 4.17 12.82 0.59
N HIS A 70 4.32 11.56 0.98
CA HIS A 70 4.41 10.43 0.08
C HIS A 70 3.07 9.72 0.04
N GLY A 71 2.47 9.59 -1.14
CA GLY A 71 1.16 8.96 -1.34
C GLY A 71 0.02 9.95 -1.55
N GLU A 72 -1.20 9.53 -1.28
CA GLU A 72 -2.43 10.27 -1.58
C GLU A 72 -3.42 10.25 -0.42
N ILE A 73 -4.11 11.38 -0.20
CA ILE A 73 -5.29 11.46 0.66
C ILE A 73 -6.52 11.41 -0.24
N TYR A 74 -7.39 10.43 0.02
CA TYR A 74 -8.59 10.17 -0.79
C TYR A 74 -9.83 10.85 -0.25
N ALA A 75 -9.98 10.88 1.08
CA ALA A 75 -11.13 11.50 1.75
C ALA A 75 -10.70 12.14 3.09
N PRO A 76 -11.33 13.25 3.49
CA PRO A 76 -12.19 14.10 2.66
C PRO A 76 -11.42 14.74 1.48
N GLU A 77 -12.09 14.96 0.35
CA GLU A 77 -11.44 15.51 -0.87
C GLU A 77 -10.69 16.84 -0.64
N ASN A 78 -11.19 17.66 0.28
CA ASN A 78 -10.66 18.98 0.60
C ASN A 78 -9.87 18.99 1.93
N PHE A 79 -9.24 17.87 2.30
CA PHE A 79 -8.42 17.85 3.51
C PHE A 79 -7.25 18.82 3.40
N ASP A 80 -7.21 19.80 4.32
CA ASP A 80 -6.17 20.84 4.32
C ASP A 80 -4.91 20.35 5.06
N VAL A 81 -3.98 19.77 4.31
CA VAL A 81 -2.69 19.29 4.84
C VAL A 81 -1.85 20.44 5.40
N HIS A 82 -1.97 21.69 4.86
CA HIS A 82 -1.26 22.84 5.43
C HIS A 82 -1.79 23.21 6.82
N LYS A 83 -3.11 23.09 7.04
CA LYS A 83 -3.71 23.26 8.37
C LYS A 83 -3.21 22.21 9.35
N LEU A 84 -3.11 20.94 8.90
CA LEU A 84 -2.51 19.86 9.68
C LEU A 84 -1.06 20.22 10.07
N VAL A 85 -0.23 20.58 9.11
CA VAL A 85 1.18 20.95 9.37
C VAL A 85 1.30 22.10 10.35
N ARG A 86 0.45 23.14 10.23
CA ARG A 86 0.42 24.25 11.19
C ARG A 86 0.07 23.78 12.61
N LYS A 87 -0.88 22.82 12.77
CA LYS A 87 -1.18 22.23 14.09
C LYS A 87 0.02 21.49 14.66
N LEU A 88 0.70 20.70 13.83
CA LEU A 88 1.88 19.93 14.25
C LEU A 88 3.03 20.81 14.70
N LEU A 89 3.37 21.86 13.92
CA LEU A 89 4.41 22.84 14.26
C LEU A 89 4.08 23.65 15.54
N ASN A 90 2.78 23.85 15.82
CA ASN A 90 2.32 24.47 17.06
C ASN A 90 2.11 23.44 18.20
N ARG A 91 2.61 22.23 18.06
CA ARG A 91 2.52 21.13 19.04
C ARG A 91 1.11 20.77 19.51
N ARG A 92 0.11 20.98 18.64
CA ARG A 92 -1.30 20.58 18.89
C ARG A 92 -1.55 19.16 18.38
N PHE A 93 -0.81 18.19 18.94
CA PHE A 93 -0.76 16.82 18.44
C PHE A 93 -2.09 16.10 18.59
N GLU A 94 -2.80 16.26 19.71
CA GLU A 94 -4.12 15.66 19.93
C GLU A 94 -5.13 16.16 18.89
N ALA A 95 -5.19 17.49 18.69
CA ALA A 95 -6.09 18.08 17.69
C ALA A 95 -5.70 17.72 16.23
N ALA A 96 -4.43 17.45 15.98
CA ALA A 96 -3.98 16.93 14.69
C ALA A 96 -4.37 15.45 14.51
N ALA A 97 -4.26 14.64 15.57
CA ALA A 97 -4.69 13.25 15.58
C ALA A 97 -6.22 13.11 15.38
N GLU A 98 -7.02 13.99 16.00
CA GLU A 98 -8.47 14.04 15.77
C GLU A 98 -8.82 14.34 14.31
N ASP A 99 -8.17 15.34 13.68
CA ASP A 99 -8.38 15.63 12.25
C ASP A 99 -8.05 14.40 11.38
N LEU A 100 -6.93 13.70 11.68
CA LEU A 100 -6.50 12.49 10.98
C LEU A 100 -7.42 11.28 11.22
N GLY A 101 -8.20 11.30 12.29
CA GLY A 101 -9.19 10.25 12.60
C GLY A 101 -10.17 10.00 11.46
N SER A 102 -10.60 11.06 10.76
CA SER A 102 -11.52 10.98 9.62
C SER A 102 -10.86 10.82 8.26
N VAL A 103 -9.52 10.82 8.18
CA VAL A 103 -8.80 10.78 6.91
C VAL A 103 -8.67 9.37 6.38
N ASP A 104 -9.13 9.13 5.15
CA ASP A 104 -8.80 7.95 4.34
C ASP A 104 -7.71 8.29 3.32
N GLY A 105 -6.71 7.44 3.24
CA GLY A 105 -5.59 7.64 2.34
C GLY A 105 -4.55 6.53 2.44
N ALA A 106 -3.62 6.56 1.50
CA ALA A 106 -2.38 5.81 1.52
C ALA A 106 -1.25 6.82 1.59
N TYR A 107 -0.72 7.09 2.78
CA TYR A 107 0.25 8.19 2.94
C TYR A 107 1.27 7.98 4.06
N SER A 108 2.42 8.62 3.87
CA SER A 108 3.35 8.97 4.94
C SER A 108 3.72 10.45 4.84
N ILE A 109 3.80 11.13 5.98
CA ILE A 109 4.09 12.55 6.08
C ILE A 109 5.29 12.74 7.00
N VAL A 110 6.21 13.64 6.60
CA VAL A 110 7.32 14.07 7.42
C VAL A 110 7.27 15.58 7.56
N VAL A 111 7.29 16.09 8.78
CA VAL A 111 7.44 17.51 9.08
C VAL A 111 8.72 17.68 9.89
N ALA A 112 9.70 18.38 9.34
CA ALA A 112 10.98 18.62 10.01
C ALA A 112 11.09 20.07 10.44
N GLY A 113 11.42 20.31 11.71
CA GLY A 113 11.83 21.58 12.29
C GLY A 113 13.35 21.65 12.44
N GLU A 114 13.84 22.56 13.27
CA GLU A 114 15.30 22.72 13.52
C GLU A 114 15.89 21.58 14.36
N GLU A 115 15.18 21.14 15.39
CA GLU A 115 15.62 20.09 16.32
C GLU A 115 14.57 19.00 16.51
N GLU A 116 13.51 19.01 15.73
CA GLU A 116 12.40 18.10 15.88
C GLU A 116 11.90 17.59 14.52
N MET A 117 11.43 16.36 14.50
CA MET A 117 10.83 15.71 13.34
C MET A 117 9.53 15.03 13.73
N ILE A 118 8.52 15.19 12.91
CA ILE A 118 7.19 14.60 13.11
C ILE A 118 6.92 13.68 11.95
N LEU A 119 6.61 12.42 12.24
CA LEU A 119 6.35 11.38 11.27
C LEU A 119 4.92 10.90 11.43
N ILE A 120 4.21 10.73 10.32
CA ILE A 120 2.84 10.22 10.31
C ILE A 120 2.73 9.15 9.24
N ARG A 121 2.09 8.03 9.57
CA ARG A 121 1.71 6.98 8.60
C ARG A 121 0.21 6.75 8.63
N ASP A 122 -0.33 6.36 7.47
CA ASP A 122 -1.75 5.99 7.33
C ASP A 122 -2.16 4.84 8.27
N HIS A 123 -3.46 4.62 8.37
CA HIS A 123 -4.09 3.74 9.36
C HIS A 123 -3.64 2.27 9.31
N ILE A 124 -3.16 1.77 8.16
CA ILE A 124 -2.71 0.39 7.99
C ILE A 124 -1.25 0.29 7.53
N GLY A 125 -0.59 1.43 7.30
CA GLY A 125 0.81 1.48 6.87
C GLY A 125 1.01 1.14 5.40
N GLN A 126 0.12 1.57 4.51
CA GLN A 126 0.24 1.35 3.07
C GLN A 126 1.51 1.96 2.50
N LYS A 127 1.86 3.17 3.00
CA LYS A 127 3.12 3.82 2.60
C LYS A 127 4.16 3.62 3.70
N PRO A 128 5.31 3.00 3.39
CA PRO A 128 6.37 2.79 4.36
C PRO A 128 7.02 4.09 4.79
N LEU A 129 7.49 4.12 6.04
CA LEU A 129 8.30 5.20 6.59
C LEU A 129 9.15 4.64 7.71
N TYR A 130 10.43 4.86 7.63
CA TYR A 130 11.45 4.44 8.60
C TYR A 130 12.18 5.63 9.17
N TYR A 131 12.73 5.49 10.36
CA TYR A 131 13.50 6.55 10.99
C TYR A 131 14.67 6.00 11.80
N VAL A 132 15.58 6.91 12.10
CA VAL A 132 16.71 6.75 13.02
C VAL A 132 16.70 7.93 13.96
N GLN A 133 16.87 7.67 15.25
CA GLN A 133 17.06 8.70 16.27
C GLN A 133 18.34 8.41 17.05
N LYS A 134 19.28 9.34 16.97
CA LYS A 134 20.57 9.32 17.70
C LYS A 134 20.77 10.67 18.39
N PRO A 135 21.71 10.80 19.35
CA PRO A 135 21.92 12.08 20.06
C PRO A 135 22.18 13.29 19.17
N GLU A 136 22.72 13.07 17.97
CA GLU A 136 23.10 14.16 17.04
C GLU A 136 22.46 14.00 15.64
N LEU A 137 21.55 13.02 15.48
CA LEU A 137 20.94 12.71 14.19
C LEU A 137 19.51 12.23 14.36
N ILE A 138 18.60 12.86 13.63
CA ILE A 138 17.28 12.30 13.36
C ILE A 138 17.14 12.24 11.84
N ALA A 139 16.87 11.05 11.31
CA ALA A 139 16.69 10.84 9.88
C ALA A 139 15.45 9.99 9.62
N ALA A 140 14.76 10.23 8.52
CA ALA A 140 13.63 9.44 8.07
C ALA A 140 13.72 9.18 6.56
N ALA A 141 13.23 8.02 6.13
CA ALA A 141 13.14 7.65 4.74
C ALA A 141 11.96 6.69 4.50
N THR A 142 11.38 6.74 3.31
CA THR A 142 10.36 5.76 2.88
C THR A 142 10.95 4.39 2.58
N GLU A 143 12.26 4.26 2.54
CA GLU A 143 12.97 2.98 2.41
C GLU A 143 13.93 2.78 3.58
N GLY A 144 13.64 1.80 4.44
CA GLY A 144 14.48 1.48 5.60
C GLY A 144 15.90 1.10 5.20
N ASN A 145 16.06 0.32 4.14
CA ASN A 145 17.37 -0.07 3.64
C ASN A 145 18.23 1.12 3.17
N ALA A 146 17.65 2.27 2.82
CA ALA A 146 18.43 3.47 2.52
C ALA A 146 19.16 4.01 3.77
N LEU A 147 18.60 3.80 4.94
CA LEU A 147 19.23 4.12 6.23
C LEU A 147 20.21 3.02 6.65
N GLU A 148 19.83 1.75 6.48
CA GLU A 148 20.65 0.60 6.86
C GLU A 148 21.96 0.51 6.07
N LEU A 149 21.95 0.83 4.76
CA LEU A 149 23.14 0.88 3.91
C LEU A 149 24.15 1.98 4.34
N LEU A 150 23.69 2.95 5.12
CA LEU A 150 24.54 3.96 5.76
C LEU A 150 25.04 3.55 7.15
N GLY A 151 24.76 2.32 7.58
CA GLY A 151 25.17 1.79 8.87
C GLY A 151 24.24 2.17 10.03
N PHE A 152 23.03 2.63 9.76
CA PHE A 152 22.07 2.93 10.80
C PHE A 152 21.10 1.77 11.02
N GLU A 153 20.65 1.59 12.25
CA GLU A 153 19.57 0.68 12.59
C GLU A 153 18.24 1.45 12.42
N ALA A 154 17.49 1.12 11.36
CA ALA A 154 16.25 1.80 11.03
C ALA A 154 15.05 1.15 11.75
N GLU A 155 14.22 1.98 12.38
CA GLU A 155 12.94 1.58 12.96
C GLU A 155 11.79 1.99 12.03
N ALA A 156 10.74 1.14 11.90
CA ALA A 156 9.52 1.54 11.22
C ALA A 156 8.73 2.55 12.07
N ALA A 157 8.34 3.67 11.47
CA ALA A 157 7.44 4.60 12.12
C ALA A 157 6.07 3.94 12.37
N PRO A 158 5.44 4.14 13.54
CA PRO A 158 4.18 3.51 13.87
C PRO A 158 3.06 3.95 12.89
N LYS A 159 2.26 2.99 12.44
CA LYS A 159 1.06 3.27 11.65
C LYS A 159 -0.06 3.81 12.54
N ASN A 160 -1.03 4.51 11.93
CA ASN A 160 -2.16 5.13 12.63
C ASN A 160 -1.73 5.99 13.82
N ALA A 161 -0.63 6.74 13.67
CA ALA A 161 -0.05 7.53 14.75
C ALA A 161 0.72 8.73 14.21
N ILE A 162 0.89 9.73 15.09
CA ILE A 162 1.83 10.81 14.95
C ILE A 162 3.02 10.47 15.85
N LEU A 163 4.20 10.32 15.28
CA LEU A 163 5.45 10.14 16.01
C LEU A 163 6.21 11.45 16.04
N TYR A 164 6.40 12.00 17.23
CA TYR A 164 7.25 13.16 17.50
C TYR A 164 8.64 12.70 17.94
N LEU A 165 9.67 13.25 17.34
CA LEU A 165 11.07 12.99 17.62
C LEU A 165 11.81 14.30 17.84
N SER A 166 12.64 14.38 18.89
CA SER A 166 13.69 15.38 19.07
C SER A 166 14.96 14.71 19.56
N TYR A 167 16.07 15.42 19.73
CA TYR A 167 17.34 14.80 20.12
C TYR A 167 17.32 14.05 21.48
N GLY A 168 16.36 14.30 22.33
CA GLY A 168 16.25 13.65 23.63
C GLY A 168 14.87 13.08 23.94
N GLU A 169 13.93 13.21 23.01
CA GLU A 169 12.53 12.88 23.28
C GLU A 169 11.89 12.12 22.12
N ARG A 170 11.05 11.14 22.48
CA ARG A 170 10.18 10.40 21.55
C ARG A 170 8.80 10.30 22.15
N ARG A 171 7.77 10.75 21.41
CA ARG A 171 6.37 10.62 21.82
C ARG A 171 5.53 10.09 20.66
N VAL A 172 4.53 9.28 20.99
CA VAL A 172 3.57 8.72 20.04
C VAL A 172 2.17 9.15 20.43
N TYR A 173 1.48 9.77 19.49
CA TYR A 173 0.09 10.17 19.63
C TYR A 173 -0.76 9.30 18.70
N LYS A 174 -1.65 8.48 19.28
CA LYS A 174 -2.52 7.60 18.50
C LYS A 174 -3.56 8.41 17.76
N ILE A 175 -3.78 8.08 16.50
CA ILE A 175 -4.90 8.62 15.72
C ILE A 175 -6.15 7.84 16.09
N PRO A 176 -7.28 8.51 16.44
CA PRO A 176 -8.50 7.83 16.80
C PRO A 176 -9.00 6.90 15.69
N GLU A 177 -9.44 5.72 16.07
CA GLU A 177 -10.16 4.80 15.19
C GLU A 177 -11.66 5.02 15.38
N ILE A 178 -12.33 5.34 14.29
CA ILE A 178 -13.81 5.36 14.29
C ILE A 178 -14.22 3.90 14.07
N ARG A 179 -14.59 3.22 15.15
CA ARG A 179 -15.18 1.88 15.08
C ARG A 179 -16.69 2.01 15.34
N ASP A 180 -17.49 1.46 14.45
CA ASP A 180 -18.90 1.28 14.71
C ASP A 180 -19.05 0.31 15.89
N GLU A 181 -19.89 0.67 16.86
CA GLU A 181 -20.22 -0.18 17.98
C GLU A 181 -21.25 -1.22 17.52
N GLY A 182 -20.81 -2.43 17.32
CA GLY A 182 -21.68 -3.56 17.01
C GLY A 182 -21.11 -4.53 15.97
N MET A 183 -21.47 -5.78 16.13
CA MET A 183 -21.08 -6.85 15.20
C MET A 183 -22.17 -7.00 14.14
N VAL A 184 -21.80 -6.88 12.88
CA VAL A 184 -22.71 -7.08 11.73
C VAL A 184 -22.90 -8.58 11.53
N ASP A 185 -24.14 -9.05 11.59
CA ASP A 185 -24.50 -10.48 11.60
C ASP A 185 -25.56 -10.87 10.54
N ASP A 186 -25.85 -9.97 9.61
CA ASP A 186 -26.67 -10.21 8.42
C ASP A 186 -25.81 -10.14 7.16
N LEU A 187 -25.88 -11.19 6.31
CA LEU A 187 -25.04 -11.31 5.12
C LEU A 187 -25.41 -10.28 4.04
N ASP A 188 -26.70 -10.02 3.84
CA ASP A 188 -27.18 -9.07 2.82
C ASP A 188 -26.87 -7.64 3.21
N GLU A 189 -27.05 -7.30 4.48
CA GLU A 189 -26.65 -6.01 5.03
C GLU A 189 -25.13 -5.80 4.89
N ALA A 190 -24.34 -6.77 5.34
CA ALA A 190 -22.89 -6.74 5.22
C ALA A 190 -22.43 -6.54 3.76
N ALA A 191 -22.99 -7.31 2.82
CA ALA A 191 -22.64 -7.23 1.42
C ALA A 191 -23.01 -5.87 0.79
N LYS A 192 -24.20 -5.33 1.07
CA LYS A 192 -24.64 -4.01 0.59
C LYS A 192 -23.71 -2.89 1.08
N HIS A 193 -23.35 -2.94 2.35
CA HIS A 193 -22.48 -1.92 2.95
C HIS A 193 -21.04 -2.03 2.41
N VAL A 194 -20.52 -3.26 2.30
CA VAL A 194 -19.20 -3.51 1.67
C VAL A 194 -19.17 -3.02 0.23
N LEU A 195 -20.21 -3.29 -0.57
CA LEU A 195 -20.32 -2.77 -1.94
C LEU A 195 -20.28 -1.24 -1.98
N THR A 196 -21.03 -0.59 -1.09
CA THR A 196 -21.07 0.88 -0.98
C THR A 196 -19.69 1.44 -0.66
N LEU A 197 -19.00 0.90 0.35
CA LEU A 197 -17.68 1.35 0.76
C LEU A 197 -16.61 1.05 -0.30
N LEU A 198 -16.66 -0.13 -0.91
CA LEU A 198 -15.72 -0.50 -1.95
C LEU A 198 -15.88 0.37 -3.21
N ARG A 199 -17.12 0.67 -3.61
CA ARG A 199 -17.43 1.59 -4.72
C ARG A 199 -16.90 2.99 -4.42
N ALA A 200 -17.15 3.54 -3.24
CA ALA A 200 -16.63 4.84 -2.83
C ALA A 200 -15.09 4.86 -2.83
N SER A 201 -14.47 3.79 -2.35
CA SER A 201 -13.02 3.64 -2.35
C SER A 201 -12.42 3.62 -3.77
N VAL A 202 -13.02 2.85 -4.69
CA VAL A 202 -12.59 2.79 -6.10
C VAL A 202 -12.79 4.16 -6.76
N GLU A 203 -13.94 4.79 -6.57
CA GLU A 203 -14.27 6.10 -7.15
C GLU A 203 -13.27 7.18 -6.70
N ALA A 204 -12.97 7.28 -5.40
CA ALA A 204 -12.02 8.25 -4.87
C ALA A 204 -10.63 8.10 -5.49
N ARG A 205 -10.19 6.85 -5.72
CA ARG A 205 -8.90 6.55 -6.36
C ARG A 205 -8.88 6.88 -7.85
N LEU A 206 -9.97 6.59 -8.57
CA LEU A 206 -10.11 6.94 -9.98
C LEU A 206 -10.17 8.46 -10.22
N LYS A 207 -10.75 9.23 -9.27
CA LYS A 207 -10.74 10.71 -9.32
C LYS A 207 -9.33 11.28 -9.17
N LYS A 208 -8.53 10.76 -8.28
CA LYS A 208 -7.16 11.24 -8.01
C LYS A 208 -6.16 10.81 -9.08
N ALA A 209 -6.31 9.61 -9.61
CA ALA A 209 -5.42 9.07 -10.63
C ALA A 209 -5.88 9.46 -12.04
N GLY A 210 -4.95 9.73 -12.93
CA GLY A 210 -5.25 10.02 -14.34
C GLY A 210 -5.73 8.75 -15.07
N ARG A 211 -4.77 7.96 -15.61
CA ARG A 211 -5.02 6.64 -16.22
C ARG A 211 -4.65 5.55 -15.23
N VAL A 212 -5.62 4.70 -14.90
CA VAL A 212 -5.43 3.58 -13.96
C VAL A 212 -5.45 2.27 -14.73
N ALA A 213 -4.48 1.41 -14.47
CA ALA A 213 -4.48 0.01 -14.85
C ALA A 213 -4.91 -0.85 -13.66
N LEU A 214 -5.56 -1.98 -13.90
CA LEU A 214 -5.91 -2.93 -12.84
C LEU A 214 -5.21 -4.27 -13.09
N GLY A 215 -4.49 -4.75 -12.08
CA GLY A 215 -3.94 -6.11 -12.09
C GLY A 215 -5.05 -7.13 -11.93
N PHE A 216 -5.24 -7.97 -12.94
CA PHE A 216 -6.41 -8.83 -13.06
C PHE A 216 -6.02 -10.29 -13.17
N SER A 217 -6.42 -11.07 -12.17
CA SER A 217 -6.22 -12.52 -12.15
C SER A 217 -7.46 -13.33 -12.53
N GLY A 218 -8.61 -12.66 -12.75
CA GLY A 218 -9.91 -13.33 -12.88
C GLY A 218 -10.44 -13.89 -11.57
N GLY A 219 -9.73 -13.69 -10.44
CA GLY A 219 -10.21 -14.03 -9.10
C GLY A 219 -11.24 -13.03 -8.59
N LEU A 220 -12.04 -13.44 -7.62
CA LEU A 220 -13.17 -12.66 -7.09
C LEU A 220 -12.79 -11.21 -6.74
N ASP A 221 -11.67 -10.99 -6.04
CA ASP A 221 -11.25 -9.67 -5.57
C ASP A 221 -10.97 -8.70 -6.73
N SER A 222 -10.14 -9.14 -7.69
CA SER A 222 -9.81 -8.33 -8.87
C SER A 222 -11.01 -8.14 -9.79
N THR A 223 -11.92 -9.12 -9.83
CA THR A 223 -13.13 -9.03 -10.65
C THR A 223 -14.13 -8.03 -10.08
N LEU A 224 -14.32 -7.99 -8.76
CA LEU A 224 -15.14 -6.96 -8.10
C LEU A 224 -14.61 -5.56 -8.39
N LEU A 225 -13.29 -5.36 -8.26
CA LEU A 225 -12.67 -4.08 -8.60
C LEU A 225 -12.84 -3.72 -10.07
N ALA A 226 -12.64 -4.68 -10.99
CA ALA A 226 -12.78 -4.46 -12.42
C ALA A 226 -14.21 -4.08 -12.78
N LYS A 227 -15.21 -4.79 -12.26
CA LYS A 227 -16.63 -4.49 -12.48
C LYS A 227 -17.00 -3.10 -11.98
N ILE A 228 -16.66 -2.78 -10.73
CA ILE A 228 -16.96 -1.46 -10.14
C ILE A 228 -16.25 -0.34 -10.91
N ALA A 229 -14.97 -0.50 -11.23
CA ALA A 229 -14.22 0.51 -11.96
C ALA A 229 -14.71 0.71 -13.39
N SER A 230 -15.10 -0.38 -14.08
CA SER A 230 -15.66 -0.33 -15.42
C SER A 230 -17.00 0.42 -15.46
N ASP A 231 -17.87 0.19 -14.46
CA ASP A 231 -19.15 0.90 -14.34
C ASP A 231 -18.98 2.41 -14.08
N LEU A 232 -17.86 2.82 -13.47
CA LEU A 232 -17.59 4.23 -13.12
C LEU A 232 -16.89 5.00 -14.26
N LYS A 233 -15.84 4.45 -14.86
CA LYS A 233 -14.98 5.23 -15.79
C LYS A 233 -14.42 4.42 -16.95
N GLY A 234 -14.63 3.11 -16.96
CA GLY A 234 -13.86 2.20 -17.79
C GLY A 234 -12.42 2.03 -17.30
N ILE A 235 -11.90 0.82 -17.38
CA ILE A 235 -10.56 0.47 -16.91
C ILE A 235 -9.93 -0.53 -17.86
N LYS A 236 -8.61 -0.45 -18.05
CA LYS A 236 -7.85 -1.49 -18.72
C LYS A 236 -7.29 -2.46 -17.69
N VAL A 237 -7.56 -3.74 -17.91
CA VAL A 237 -7.06 -4.79 -17.03
C VAL A 237 -5.81 -5.44 -17.61
N PHE A 238 -4.91 -5.88 -16.74
CA PHE A 238 -3.63 -6.49 -17.09
C PHE A 238 -3.54 -7.87 -16.46
N CYS A 239 -3.47 -8.91 -17.28
CA CYS A 239 -3.30 -10.30 -16.87
C CYS A 239 -1.83 -10.69 -17.02
N LEU A 240 -1.17 -11.11 -15.92
CA LEU A 240 0.25 -11.47 -15.91
C LEU A 240 0.44 -12.96 -15.59
N GLY A 241 1.34 -13.63 -16.31
CA GLY A 241 1.76 -15.00 -15.99
C GLY A 241 2.71 -15.57 -17.05
N LEU A 242 3.34 -16.70 -16.71
CA LEU A 242 4.06 -17.49 -17.70
C LEU A 242 3.11 -18.03 -18.76
N GLU A 243 3.63 -18.25 -19.96
CA GLU A 243 2.83 -18.81 -21.04
C GLU A 243 2.22 -20.16 -20.65
N GLY A 244 0.90 -20.31 -20.87
CA GLY A 244 0.13 -21.48 -20.48
C GLY A 244 -0.12 -21.60 -18.97
N SER A 245 0.30 -20.64 -18.16
CA SER A 245 -0.04 -20.60 -16.74
C SER A 245 -1.56 -20.45 -16.52
N ARG A 246 -2.03 -21.04 -15.45
CA ARG A 246 -3.47 -21.04 -15.14
C ARG A 246 -4.01 -19.61 -14.96
N ASP A 247 -3.29 -18.73 -14.30
CA ASP A 247 -3.73 -17.35 -14.06
C ASP A 247 -3.86 -16.58 -15.38
N LEU A 248 -2.91 -16.78 -16.30
CA LEU A 248 -2.97 -16.10 -17.58
C LEU A 248 -4.18 -16.57 -18.42
N VAL A 249 -4.40 -17.91 -18.47
CA VAL A 249 -5.51 -18.49 -19.23
C VAL A 249 -6.86 -18.12 -18.59
N TRP A 250 -6.95 -18.24 -17.25
CA TRP A 250 -8.19 -17.92 -16.55
C TRP A 250 -8.48 -16.41 -16.55
N GLY A 251 -7.46 -15.57 -16.33
CA GLY A 251 -7.62 -14.11 -16.37
C GLY A 251 -8.10 -13.63 -17.74
N ALA A 252 -7.55 -14.15 -18.83
CA ALA A 252 -8.00 -13.83 -20.18
C ALA A 252 -9.48 -14.24 -20.38
N LYS A 253 -9.84 -15.48 -20.00
CA LYS A 253 -11.22 -15.97 -20.10
C LYS A 253 -12.19 -15.13 -19.26
N ALA A 254 -11.83 -14.79 -18.04
CA ALA A 254 -12.67 -13.97 -17.15
C ALA A 254 -12.83 -12.54 -17.67
N ALA A 255 -11.79 -11.97 -18.28
CA ALA A 255 -11.89 -10.66 -18.94
C ALA A 255 -12.86 -10.69 -20.13
N ASP A 256 -12.79 -11.72 -20.97
CA ASP A 256 -13.73 -11.91 -22.11
C ASP A 256 -15.17 -12.07 -21.61
N LEU A 257 -15.42 -12.88 -20.58
CA LEU A 257 -16.74 -13.07 -19.99
C LEU A 257 -17.36 -11.77 -19.47
N LEU A 258 -16.53 -10.81 -19.05
CA LEU A 258 -16.95 -9.51 -18.52
C LEU A 258 -16.89 -8.38 -19.55
N GLY A 259 -16.47 -8.66 -20.79
CA GLY A 259 -16.29 -7.65 -21.83
C GLY A 259 -15.24 -6.59 -21.50
N LEU A 260 -14.19 -6.95 -20.73
CA LEU A 260 -13.14 -6.03 -20.30
C LEU A 260 -12.03 -5.90 -21.35
N ASP A 261 -11.50 -4.66 -21.52
CA ASP A 261 -10.27 -4.43 -22.32
C ASP A 261 -9.06 -4.97 -21.57
N ALA A 262 -8.57 -6.12 -21.99
CA ALA A 262 -7.50 -6.86 -21.31
C ALA A 262 -6.18 -6.83 -22.08
N GLU A 263 -5.10 -6.50 -21.38
CA GLU A 263 -3.71 -6.67 -21.84
C GLU A 263 -3.14 -7.97 -21.28
N ILE A 264 -2.77 -8.90 -22.15
CA ILE A 264 -2.20 -10.19 -21.78
C ILE A 264 -0.68 -10.06 -21.71
N CYS A 265 -0.15 -10.05 -20.48
CA CYS A 265 1.27 -9.88 -20.19
C CYS A 265 1.95 -11.24 -19.98
N LYS A 266 2.44 -11.83 -21.07
CA LYS A 266 3.27 -13.04 -20.99
C LYS A 266 4.65 -12.69 -20.47
N VAL A 267 5.16 -13.50 -19.55
CA VAL A 267 6.53 -13.43 -19.02
C VAL A 267 7.19 -14.78 -19.15
N ASP A 268 8.52 -14.79 -19.20
CA ASP A 268 9.33 -15.99 -19.26
C ASP A 268 10.25 -16.13 -18.04
N ALA A 269 11.05 -17.19 -18.00
CA ALA A 269 11.97 -17.45 -16.88
C ALA A 269 13.03 -16.34 -16.73
N LYS A 270 13.47 -15.73 -17.84
CA LYS A 270 14.44 -14.63 -17.85
C LYS A 270 13.85 -13.36 -17.26
N ASP A 271 12.59 -13.01 -17.61
CA ASP A 271 11.87 -11.89 -16.99
C ASP A 271 11.81 -12.06 -15.47
N VAL A 272 11.51 -13.29 -14.98
CA VAL A 272 11.43 -13.63 -13.55
C VAL A 272 12.80 -13.48 -12.88
N GLU A 273 13.87 -14.01 -13.48
CA GLU A 273 15.24 -13.90 -12.96
C GLU A 273 15.70 -12.44 -12.86
N GLU A 274 15.48 -11.65 -13.89
CA GLU A 274 15.82 -10.23 -13.89
C GLU A 274 15.06 -9.45 -12.81
N ALA A 275 13.77 -9.77 -12.60
CA ALA A 275 12.95 -9.16 -11.54
C ALA A 275 13.46 -9.56 -10.14
N CYS A 276 13.82 -10.85 -9.95
CA CYS A 276 14.44 -11.31 -8.71
C CYS A 276 15.73 -10.52 -8.42
N ASN A 277 16.62 -10.39 -9.40
CA ASN A 277 17.87 -9.67 -9.23
C ASN A 277 17.66 -8.20 -8.86
N ARG A 278 16.69 -7.53 -9.49
CA ARG A 278 16.34 -6.13 -9.14
C ARG A 278 15.82 -5.99 -7.71
N LEU A 279 14.98 -6.90 -7.28
CA LEU A 279 14.42 -6.84 -5.91
C LEU A 279 15.46 -7.17 -4.84
N LEU A 280 16.30 -8.20 -5.10
CA LEU A 280 17.31 -8.67 -4.16
C LEU A 280 18.54 -7.75 -4.09
N ALA A 281 18.74 -6.86 -5.06
CA ALA A 281 19.87 -5.93 -5.08
C ALA A 281 19.90 -5.00 -3.85
N TYR A 282 18.75 -4.74 -3.24
CA TYR A 282 18.62 -3.75 -2.17
C TYR A 282 17.93 -4.27 -0.91
N ARG A 283 17.30 -5.44 -0.96
CA ARG A 283 16.55 -6.01 0.17
C ARG A 283 16.52 -7.54 0.11
N SER A 284 16.59 -8.17 1.27
CA SER A 284 16.36 -9.62 1.38
C SER A 284 14.87 -9.93 1.51
N PHE A 285 14.44 -11.07 0.95
CA PHE A 285 13.08 -11.57 1.01
C PHE A 285 13.10 -13.07 1.35
N ASN A 286 12.10 -13.54 2.06
CA ASN A 286 11.81 -14.98 2.05
C ASN A 286 11.22 -15.39 0.69
N THR A 287 11.24 -16.67 0.37
CA THR A 287 10.81 -17.17 -0.95
C THR A 287 9.37 -16.82 -1.32
N LEU A 288 8.47 -16.78 -0.32
CA LEU A 288 7.06 -16.42 -0.53
C LEU A 288 6.94 -14.95 -0.91
N ASP A 289 7.51 -14.06 -0.11
CA ASP A 289 7.46 -12.61 -0.35
C ASP A 289 8.18 -12.24 -1.65
N LEU A 290 9.31 -12.88 -1.96
CA LEU A 290 9.99 -12.68 -3.23
C LEU A 290 9.08 -13.04 -4.41
N SER A 291 8.39 -14.18 -4.34
CA SER A 291 7.54 -14.63 -5.45
C SER A 291 6.34 -13.71 -5.71
N ILE A 292 5.77 -13.12 -4.66
CA ILE A 292 4.72 -12.12 -4.78
C ILE A 292 5.29 -10.80 -5.31
N GLY A 293 6.40 -10.33 -4.72
CA GLY A 293 7.07 -9.09 -5.13
C GLY A 293 7.49 -9.11 -6.59
N VAL A 294 8.04 -10.23 -7.08
CA VAL A 294 8.38 -10.42 -8.50
C VAL A 294 7.14 -10.28 -9.40
N GLY A 295 6.01 -10.88 -9.00
CA GLY A 295 4.77 -10.74 -9.76
C GLY A 295 4.29 -9.28 -9.82
N VAL A 296 4.37 -8.56 -8.71
CA VAL A 296 4.00 -7.13 -8.65
C VAL A 296 4.97 -6.26 -9.46
N GLU A 297 6.28 -6.50 -9.37
CA GLU A 297 7.30 -5.78 -10.15
C GLU A 297 7.10 -5.95 -11.65
N LEU A 298 6.96 -7.19 -12.11
CA LEU A 298 6.75 -7.50 -13.52
C LEU A 298 5.48 -6.84 -14.06
N LEU A 299 4.40 -6.90 -13.28
CA LEU A 299 3.13 -6.26 -13.64
C LEU A 299 3.28 -4.73 -13.70
N ALA A 300 3.86 -4.11 -12.66
CA ALA A 300 4.10 -2.68 -12.59
C ALA A 300 4.95 -2.17 -13.76
N ARG A 301 6.00 -2.89 -14.12
CA ARG A 301 6.87 -2.60 -15.26
C ARG A 301 6.12 -2.66 -16.59
N ARG A 302 5.27 -3.69 -16.80
CA ARG A 302 4.43 -3.82 -18.00
C ARG A 302 3.40 -2.70 -18.11
N VAL A 303 2.74 -2.40 -17.00
CA VAL A 303 1.76 -1.30 -16.88
C VAL A 303 2.40 0.04 -17.21
N ARG A 304 3.59 0.31 -16.65
CA ARG A 304 4.37 1.53 -16.96
C ARG A 304 4.74 1.61 -18.45
N GLY A 305 5.20 0.51 -19.04
CA GLY A 305 5.53 0.42 -20.46
C GLY A 305 4.35 0.72 -21.41
N LYS A 306 3.12 0.59 -20.93
CA LYS A 306 1.88 0.96 -21.63
C LYS A 306 1.40 2.39 -21.32
N GLY A 307 2.20 3.18 -20.60
CA GLY A 307 1.94 4.59 -20.31
C GLY A 307 0.98 4.85 -19.14
N TYR A 308 0.71 3.84 -18.30
CA TYR A 308 -0.04 4.00 -17.07
C TYR A 308 0.88 4.38 -15.93
N GLN A 309 0.37 5.18 -15.01
CA GLN A 309 1.10 5.67 -13.84
C GLN A 309 0.55 5.13 -12.53
N ASN A 310 -0.63 4.52 -12.56
CA ASN A 310 -1.30 3.97 -11.38
C ASN A 310 -1.70 2.53 -11.66
N LEU A 311 -1.41 1.65 -10.71
CA LEU A 311 -1.77 0.24 -10.72
C LEU A 311 -2.68 -0.07 -9.54
N MET A 312 -3.93 -0.46 -9.84
CA MET A 312 -4.89 -0.91 -8.85
C MET A 312 -4.74 -2.42 -8.61
N LEU A 313 -4.72 -2.84 -7.35
CA LEU A 313 -4.64 -4.25 -6.96
C LEU A 313 -5.67 -4.59 -5.89
N GLY A 314 -6.05 -5.87 -5.83
CA GLY A 314 -7.00 -6.42 -4.85
C GLY A 314 -6.37 -6.88 -3.53
N GLN A 315 -5.25 -6.30 -3.12
CA GLN A 315 -4.57 -6.65 -1.87
C GLN A 315 -5.44 -6.34 -0.65
N LEU A 316 -5.25 -7.08 0.42
CA LEU A 316 -5.96 -7.02 1.69
C LEU A 316 -7.38 -7.65 1.67
N ALA A 317 -7.95 -7.95 0.51
CA ALA A 317 -9.27 -8.59 0.44
C ALA A 317 -9.32 -9.94 1.15
N ASP A 318 -8.23 -10.70 1.12
CA ASP A 318 -8.15 -12.02 1.75
C ASP A 318 -8.15 -11.93 3.28
N GLU A 319 -7.41 -11.01 3.83
CA GLU A 319 -7.29 -10.77 5.26
C GLU A 319 -8.63 -10.26 5.81
N LEU A 320 -9.25 -9.30 5.13
CA LEU A 320 -10.50 -8.70 5.57
C LEU A 320 -11.71 -9.64 5.50
N PHE A 321 -11.77 -10.48 4.45
CA PHE A 321 -12.98 -11.25 4.12
C PHE A 321 -12.78 -12.77 4.19
N GLY A 322 -11.75 -13.23 4.89
CA GLY A 322 -11.57 -14.67 5.16
C GLY A 322 -11.15 -15.50 3.95
N GLY A 323 -10.29 -14.94 3.06
CA GLY A 323 -9.91 -15.60 1.80
C GLY A 323 -8.83 -16.68 1.93
N HIS A 324 -8.00 -16.67 2.98
CA HIS A 324 -6.94 -17.65 3.15
C HIS A 324 -7.46 -19.00 3.64
N MET A 325 -6.91 -20.08 3.08
CA MET A 325 -7.24 -21.47 3.50
C MET A 325 -6.99 -21.69 4.99
N ARG A 326 -6.01 -21.01 5.58
CA ARG A 326 -5.69 -21.15 7.00
C ARG A 326 -6.83 -20.71 7.91
N TYR A 327 -7.66 -19.73 7.53
CA TYR A 327 -8.82 -19.32 8.32
C TYR A 327 -9.85 -20.43 8.42
N GLN A 328 -10.14 -21.09 7.30
CA GLN A 328 -11.05 -22.23 7.26
C GLN A 328 -10.51 -23.42 8.05
N ARG A 329 -9.21 -23.73 7.94
CA ARG A 329 -8.56 -24.77 8.74
C ARG A 329 -8.60 -24.45 10.24
N THR A 330 -8.38 -23.20 10.62
CA THR A 330 -8.45 -22.75 12.01
C THR A 330 -9.88 -22.81 12.54
N LEU A 331 -10.87 -22.41 11.74
CA LEU A 331 -12.29 -22.58 12.06
C LEU A 331 -12.63 -24.04 12.39
N LEU A 332 -12.24 -24.97 11.52
CA LEU A 332 -12.54 -26.40 11.69
C LEU A 332 -11.79 -27.04 12.87
N SER A 333 -10.58 -26.59 13.17
CA SER A 333 -9.74 -27.22 14.21
C SER A 333 -9.81 -26.54 15.57
N LYS A 334 -10.07 -25.24 15.63
CA LYS A 334 -10.00 -24.40 16.85
C LYS A 334 -11.24 -23.56 17.11
N GLY A 335 -12.21 -23.58 16.18
CA GLY A 335 -13.46 -22.81 16.30
C GLY A 335 -13.41 -21.39 15.75
N LEU A 336 -14.58 -20.74 15.84
CA LEU A 336 -14.86 -19.46 15.18
C LEU A 336 -14.04 -18.29 15.75
N GLU A 337 -13.92 -18.22 17.06
CA GLU A 337 -13.16 -17.16 17.75
C GLU A 337 -11.67 -17.20 17.36
N ALA A 338 -11.07 -18.39 17.31
CA ALA A 338 -9.68 -18.54 16.87
C ALA A 338 -9.47 -18.12 15.42
N ALA A 339 -10.44 -18.40 14.54
CA ALA A 339 -10.40 -17.95 13.15
C ALA A 339 -10.54 -16.42 13.04
N GLN A 340 -11.40 -15.81 13.86
CA GLN A 340 -11.56 -14.35 13.94
C GLN A 340 -10.27 -13.67 14.40
N ASN A 341 -9.70 -14.15 15.51
CA ASN A 341 -8.46 -13.59 16.05
C ASN A 341 -7.32 -13.67 15.03
N LEU A 342 -7.20 -14.77 14.30
CA LEU A 342 -6.22 -14.93 13.22
C LEU A 342 -6.45 -13.93 12.06
N MET A 343 -7.71 -13.68 11.66
CA MET A 343 -8.01 -12.67 10.63
C MET A 343 -7.66 -11.25 11.10
N ILE A 344 -7.99 -10.92 12.35
CA ILE A 344 -7.64 -9.61 12.94
C ILE A 344 -6.12 -9.44 12.99
N GLU A 345 -5.39 -10.44 13.46
CA GLU A 345 -3.92 -10.44 13.53
C GLU A 345 -3.31 -10.23 12.14
N ASP A 346 -3.82 -10.93 11.11
CA ASP A 346 -3.35 -10.77 9.73
C ASP A 346 -3.58 -9.36 9.18
N VAL A 347 -4.71 -8.72 9.49
CA VAL A 347 -4.96 -7.32 9.12
C VAL A 347 -4.01 -6.38 9.87
N LEU A 348 -3.75 -6.64 11.15
CA LEU A 348 -2.79 -5.84 11.93
C LEU A 348 -1.36 -5.99 11.41
N LEU A 349 -0.99 -7.13 10.84
CA LEU A 349 0.33 -7.40 10.27
C LEU A 349 0.43 -7.14 8.75
N ALA A 350 -0.65 -6.71 8.12
CA ALA A 350 -0.73 -6.54 6.66
C ALA A 350 0.31 -5.56 6.11
N GLU A 351 0.79 -4.60 6.91
CA GLU A 351 1.79 -3.61 6.49
C GLU A 351 3.03 -4.24 5.85
N ARG A 352 3.45 -5.44 6.30
CA ARG A 352 4.62 -6.14 5.72
C ARG A 352 4.41 -6.52 4.26
N GLY A 353 3.21 -7.00 3.93
CA GLY A 353 2.83 -7.34 2.56
C GLY A 353 2.63 -6.09 1.70
N LEU A 354 2.00 -5.06 2.27
CA LEU A 354 1.77 -3.79 1.58
C LEU A 354 3.09 -3.08 1.27
N GLU A 355 4.05 -3.09 2.20
CA GLU A 355 5.39 -2.56 2.01
C GLU A 355 6.17 -3.31 0.93
N ARG A 356 6.09 -4.65 0.90
CA ARG A 356 6.70 -5.46 -0.17
C ARG A 356 6.16 -5.02 -1.54
N ASP A 357 4.85 -4.86 -1.66
CA ASP A 357 4.20 -4.50 -2.92
C ASP A 357 4.53 -3.07 -3.34
N GLU A 358 4.57 -2.14 -2.39
CA GLU A 358 5.05 -0.77 -2.60
C GLU A 358 6.51 -0.76 -3.07
N TYR A 359 7.39 -1.54 -2.39
CA TYR A 359 8.80 -1.66 -2.76
C TYR A 359 8.96 -2.19 -4.20
N ALA A 360 8.16 -3.17 -4.59
CA ALA A 360 8.26 -3.79 -5.92
C ALA A 360 7.72 -2.88 -7.03
N SER A 361 6.67 -2.11 -6.75
CA SER A 361 5.99 -1.28 -7.77
C SER A 361 6.50 0.15 -7.87
N ALA A 362 7.01 0.71 -6.77
CA ALA A 362 7.39 2.12 -6.67
C ALA A 362 8.34 2.63 -7.76
N PRO A 363 9.29 1.85 -8.32
CA PRO A 363 10.10 2.29 -9.45
C PRO A 363 9.30 2.58 -10.74
N TYR A 364 8.08 2.10 -10.86
CA TYR A 364 7.31 2.11 -12.10
C TYR A 364 5.98 2.86 -12.01
N VAL A 365 5.20 2.59 -10.95
CA VAL A 365 3.83 3.09 -10.78
C VAL A 365 3.50 3.37 -9.32
N ASP A 366 2.49 4.20 -9.09
CA ASP A 366 1.84 4.33 -7.78
C ASP A 366 0.84 3.19 -7.57
N LEU A 367 0.88 2.54 -6.40
CA LEU A 367 -0.10 1.53 -6.02
C LEU A 367 -1.39 2.16 -5.50
N SER A 368 -2.50 1.58 -5.93
CA SER A 368 -3.85 1.92 -5.51
C SER A 368 -4.54 0.66 -4.98
N LEU A 369 -4.86 0.65 -3.68
CA LEU A 369 -5.37 -0.53 -2.96
C LEU A 369 -6.76 -0.25 -2.38
N PRO A 370 -7.86 -0.44 -3.14
CA PRO A 370 -9.20 -0.07 -2.68
C PRO A 370 -9.67 -0.80 -1.43
N TYR A 371 -9.29 -2.06 -1.25
CA TYR A 371 -9.64 -2.82 -0.03
C TYR A 371 -8.95 -2.27 1.23
N ALA A 372 -7.86 -1.53 1.08
CA ALA A 372 -7.16 -0.90 2.19
C ALA A 372 -7.73 0.49 2.56
N SER A 373 -8.93 0.87 2.13
CA SER A 373 -9.55 2.11 2.56
C SER A 373 -9.97 2.01 4.03
N LYS A 374 -9.75 3.10 4.79
CA LYS A 374 -10.01 3.12 6.24
C LYS A 374 -11.46 2.77 6.61
N PRO A 375 -12.48 3.35 5.94
CA PRO A 375 -13.86 2.97 6.22
C PRO A 375 -14.15 1.49 5.97
N LEU A 376 -13.62 0.93 4.88
CA LEU A 376 -13.84 -0.49 4.54
C LEU A 376 -13.12 -1.42 5.53
N VAL A 377 -11.89 -1.10 5.91
CA VAL A 377 -11.14 -1.88 6.91
C VAL A 377 -11.88 -1.89 8.25
N ASN A 378 -12.29 -0.72 8.73
CA ASN A 378 -13.02 -0.60 10.00
C ASN A 378 -14.33 -1.39 9.97
N TYR A 379 -15.12 -1.25 8.91
CA TYR A 379 -16.37 -2.00 8.77
C TYR A 379 -16.14 -3.50 8.66
N ALA A 380 -15.16 -3.92 7.85
CA ALA A 380 -14.85 -5.34 7.68
C ALA A 380 -14.43 -6.02 8.99
N LEU A 381 -13.72 -5.33 9.89
CA LEU A 381 -13.35 -5.85 11.20
C LEU A 381 -14.56 -6.11 12.10
N ASN A 382 -15.68 -5.40 11.90
CA ASN A 382 -16.92 -5.57 12.65
C ASN A 382 -17.90 -6.60 12.06
N ILE A 383 -17.60 -7.14 10.86
CA ILE A 383 -18.39 -8.23 10.27
C ILE A 383 -18.13 -9.53 11.02
N HIS A 384 -19.21 -10.18 11.47
CA HIS A 384 -19.14 -11.46 12.17
C HIS A 384 -18.37 -12.51 11.30
N PRO A 385 -17.40 -13.24 11.86
CA PRO A 385 -16.54 -14.14 11.09
C PRO A 385 -17.31 -15.26 10.36
N ARG A 386 -18.49 -15.68 10.87
CA ARG A 386 -19.35 -16.65 10.18
C ARG A 386 -19.86 -16.17 8.82
N LEU A 387 -19.90 -14.85 8.58
CA LEU A 387 -20.27 -14.26 7.30
C LEU A 387 -19.10 -14.18 6.33
N LYS A 388 -17.87 -14.41 6.80
CA LYS A 388 -16.64 -14.37 5.99
C LYS A 388 -16.22 -15.75 5.53
N VAL A 389 -16.27 -16.74 6.44
CA VAL A 389 -15.80 -18.10 6.19
C VAL A 389 -16.65 -19.11 6.96
N ASP A 390 -17.01 -20.23 6.30
CA ASP A 390 -17.61 -21.40 6.90
C ASP A 390 -16.79 -22.66 6.57
N GLU A 391 -17.34 -23.82 6.91
CA GLU A 391 -16.70 -25.13 6.66
C GLU A 391 -16.47 -25.43 5.17
N ARG A 392 -17.26 -24.83 4.28
CA ARG A 392 -17.28 -25.11 2.84
C ARG A 392 -16.78 -23.96 2.00
N ARG A 393 -17.09 -22.71 2.40
CA ARG A 393 -16.90 -21.51 1.59
C ARG A 393 -16.04 -20.47 2.30
N ARG A 394 -15.33 -19.70 1.51
CA ARG A 394 -14.54 -18.54 1.91
C ARG A 394 -15.06 -17.31 1.19
N LYS A 395 -14.82 -16.12 1.76
CA LYS A 395 -15.23 -14.82 1.19
C LYS A 395 -16.73 -14.70 0.95
N MET A 396 -17.54 -15.21 1.86
CA MET A 396 -19.00 -15.28 1.65
C MET A 396 -19.59 -13.89 1.39
N VAL A 397 -19.18 -12.85 2.14
CA VAL A 397 -19.61 -11.47 1.91
C VAL A 397 -19.24 -10.99 0.50
N LEU A 398 -18.00 -11.24 0.03
CA LEU A 398 -17.59 -10.79 -1.32
C LEU A 398 -18.30 -11.59 -2.42
N ARG A 399 -18.63 -12.87 -2.20
CA ARG A 399 -19.45 -13.66 -3.13
C ARG A 399 -20.84 -13.05 -3.23
N ARG A 400 -21.43 -12.66 -2.08
CA ARG A 400 -22.74 -12.01 -2.07
C ARG A 400 -22.70 -10.64 -2.77
N VAL A 401 -21.62 -9.87 -2.62
CA VAL A 401 -21.39 -8.64 -3.41
C VAL A 401 -21.32 -8.95 -4.91
N ALA A 402 -20.66 -10.03 -5.30
CA ALA A 402 -20.53 -10.43 -6.69
C ALA A 402 -21.90 -10.84 -7.31
N GLU A 403 -22.73 -11.53 -6.55
CA GLU A 403 -24.12 -11.83 -6.93
C GLU A 403 -24.96 -10.57 -7.11
N MET A 404 -24.82 -9.57 -6.22
CA MET A 404 -25.52 -8.28 -6.34
C MET A 404 -25.07 -7.44 -7.55
N LEU A 405 -23.88 -7.72 -8.09
CA LEU A 405 -23.34 -7.10 -9.30
C LEU A 405 -23.62 -7.93 -10.56
N ASP A 406 -24.46 -8.96 -10.46
CA ASP A 406 -24.82 -9.89 -11.55
C ASP A 406 -23.58 -10.51 -12.23
N LEU A 407 -22.53 -10.82 -11.45
CA LEU A 407 -21.35 -11.47 -11.98
C LEU A 407 -21.65 -12.94 -12.34
N PRO A 408 -21.04 -13.48 -13.43
CA PRO A 408 -21.25 -14.88 -13.83
C PRO A 408 -20.92 -15.87 -12.68
N GLU A 409 -21.75 -16.88 -12.49
CA GLU A 409 -21.57 -17.91 -11.46
C GLU A 409 -20.19 -18.58 -11.55
N GLU A 410 -19.69 -18.79 -12.76
CA GLU A 410 -18.34 -19.33 -13.01
C GLU A 410 -17.23 -18.51 -12.33
N ILE A 411 -17.40 -17.19 -12.21
CA ILE A 411 -16.47 -16.28 -11.52
C ILE A 411 -16.74 -16.28 -10.02
N VAL A 412 -18.02 -16.23 -9.63
CA VAL A 412 -18.41 -16.21 -8.21
C VAL A 412 -17.94 -17.48 -7.51
N GLU A 413 -18.07 -18.65 -8.15
CA GLU A 413 -17.70 -19.94 -7.58
C GLU A 413 -16.26 -20.36 -7.91
N ALA A 414 -15.50 -19.56 -8.65
CA ALA A 414 -14.12 -19.89 -9.02
C ALA A 414 -13.27 -20.20 -7.77
N PRO A 415 -12.56 -21.34 -7.75
CA PRO A 415 -11.71 -21.69 -6.62
C PRO A 415 -10.51 -20.72 -6.54
N LYS A 416 -10.37 -20.08 -5.39
CA LYS A 416 -9.23 -19.17 -5.17
C LYS A 416 -7.90 -19.92 -5.23
N LYS A 417 -6.98 -19.39 -6.03
CA LYS A 417 -5.55 -19.71 -5.99
C LYS A 417 -4.74 -18.44 -5.86
N ALA A 418 -3.66 -18.50 -5.12
CA ALA A 418 -2.79 -17.35 -4.91
C ALA A 418 -1.88 -17.15 -6.14
N LEU A 419 -1.72 -15.90 -6.56
CA LEU A 419 -0.98 -15.44 -7.75
C LEU A 419 0.38 -16.15 -7.92
N GLN A 420 1.16 -16.25 -6.84
CA GLN A 420 2.50 -16.82 -6.87
C GLN A 420 2.54 -18.29 -7.31
N TYR A 421 1.48 -19.06 -7.08
CA TYR A 421 1.43 -20.49 -7.46
C TYR A 421 0.83 -20.72 -8.84
N SER A 422 -0.17 -19.95 -9.20
CA SER A 422 -0.96 -20.14 -10.42
C SER A 422 -0.41 -19.40 -11.64
N SER A 423 0.39 -18.33 -11.41
CA SER A 423 1.15 -17.62 -12.46
C SER A 423 2.39 -18.37 -12.97
N GLY A 424 2.87 -19.37 -12.21
CA GLY A 424 4.09 -20.12 -12.50
C GLY A 424 5.37 -19.47 -11.94
N ILE A 425 5.34 -18.22 -11.48
CA ILE A 425 6.50 -17.45 -11.00
C ILE A 425 7.24 -18.17 -9.87
N ALA A 426 6.53 -18.63 -8.83
CA ALA A 426 7.15 -19.33 -7.70
C ALA A 426 7.84 -20.64 -8.12
N LYS A 427 7.40 -21.30 -9.20
CA LYS A 427 8.04 -22.49 -9.72
C LYS A 427 9.40 -22.15 -10.31
N VAL A 428 9.48 -21.08 -11.10
CA VAL A 428 10.75 -20.61 -11.70
C VAL A 428 11.74 -20.22 -10.60
N ILE A 429 11.30 -19.43 -9.61
CA ILE A 429 12.16 -19.00 -8.49
C ILE A 429 12.77 -20.19 -7.75
N ARG A 430 11.94 -21.21 -7.42
CA ARG A 430 12.45 -22.41 -6.75
C ARG A 430 13.45 -23.21 -7.58
N GLN A 431 13.31 -23.22 -8.90
CA GLN A 431 14.22 -23.95 -9.80
C GLN A 431 15.55 -23.25 -10.01
N GLN A 432 15.59 -21.92 -9.86
CA GLN A 432 16.78 -21.10 -10.12
C GLN A 432 17.56 -20.73 -8.85
N MET A 433 16.92 -20.73 -7.68
CA MET A 433 17.52 -20.28 -6.41
C MET A 433 17.76 -21.41 -5.40
N LEU A 434 17.41 -22.65 -5.72
CA LEU A 434 17.70 -23.87 -4.98
C LEU A 434 18.55 -24.83 -5.82
#